data_275687374f20b35df62f38cf6986ea6c
#
_entry.id   275687374f20b35df62f38cf6986ea6c
#
_cell.length_a   1.000
_cell.length_b   1.000
_cell.length_c   1.000
_cell.angle_alpha   90.00
_cell.angle_beta   90.00
_cell.angle_gamma   90.00
#
_symmetry.space_group_name_H-M   'P 1'
#
loop_
_entity.id
_entity.type
_entity.pdbx_description
1 polymer ?
#
loop_
_entity_poly.entity_id
_entity_poly.type
_entity_poly.pdbx_seq_one_letter_code
_entity_poly.pdbx_strand_id
1 'polypeptide(L)'
;MYIKKANIEDIPAIVEIAYATWFVTYRDVITQEQIEYMFGEMYTPESIFKQMDFYKHQFLILYIEDVPVGFASYGALEEPKNTYKLHKLYLLPSHQNKGLGRILIQKVEHEVAMLSAQYLHLNVNRKNPALEFYKKLGYEIIETVDIPFAEFWLNDYVMSKSVNLS
;
A
#
# COMPACT_ATOMS: atom_id res chain seq x y z
N MET A 1 7.67 19.55 1.76
CA MET A 1 7.12 18.21 1.41
C MET A 1 8.00 17.56 0.35
N TYR A 2 8.35 16.32 0.54
CA TYR A 2 9.06 15.53 -0.46
C TYR A 2 8.79 14.04 -0.25
N ILE A 3 9.06 13.24 -1.30
CA ILE A 3 8.94 11.79 -1.28
C ILE A 3 10.31 11.22 -1.66
N LYS A 4 10.81 10.26 -0.88
CA LYS A 4 12.06 9.58 -1.20
C LYS A 4 11.88 8.07 -1.25
N LYS A 5 12.73 7.40 -2.02
CA LYS A 5 12.84 5.95 -1.99
C LYS A 5 13.48 5.54 -0.67
N ALA A 6 12.87 4.57 0.01
CA ALA A 6 13.35 4.06 1.28
C ALA A 6 14.41 2.98 1.07
N ASN A 7 15.30 2.86 2.04
CA ASN A 7 16.24 1.77 2.15
C ASN A 7 16.07 1.09 3.52
N ILE A 8 16.94 0.13 3.84
CA ILE A 8 16.84 -0.64 5.09
C ILE A 8 16.99 0.24 6.34
N GLU A 9 17.65 1.38 6.25
CA GLU A 9 17.80 2.30 7.38
C GLU A 9 16.47 3.01 7.72
N ASP A 10 15.53 3.05 6.78
CA ASP A 10 14.23 3.68 6.95
C ASP A 10 13.17 2.73 7.54
N ILE A 11 13.49 1.46 7.76
CA ILE A 11 12.55 0.48 8.29
C ILE A 11 11.90 0.93 9.59
N PRO A 12 12.63 1.48 10.58
CA PRO A 12 11.99 1.97 11.81
C PRO A 12 10.88 3.00 11.56
N ALA A 13 11.09 3.93 10.63
CA ALA A 13 10.08 4.93 10.30
C ALA A 13 8.83 4.30 9.67
N ILE A 14 9.02 3.32 8.76
CA ILE A 14 7.92 2.59 8.14
C ILE A 14 7.10 1.83 9.19
N VAL A 15 7.77 1.11 10.09
CA VAL A 15 7.11 0.35 11.15
C VAL A 15 6.32 1.28 12.08
N GLU A 16 6.88 2.43 12.43
CA GLU A 16 6.21 3.41 13.28
C GLU A 16 4.94 3.97 12.64
N ILE A 17 5.00 4.34 11.36
CA ILE A 17 3.82 4.80 10.62
C ILE A 17 2.78 3.67 10.53
N ALA A 18 3.20 2.46 10.21
CA ALA A 18 2.31 1.32 10.13
C ALA A 18 1.60 1.05 11.46
N TYR A 19 2.34 1.09 12.56
CA TYR A 19 1.79 0.91 13.90
C TYR A 19 0.72 1.96 14.23
N ALA A 20 1.00 3.23 13.90
CA ALA A 20 0.08 4.33 14.16
C ALA A 20 -1.19 4.30 13.30
N THR A 21 -1.16 3.62 12.13
CA THR A 21 -2.26 3.65 11.16
C THR A 21 -3.06 2.36 11.10
N TRP A 22 -2.41 1.21 11.22
CA TRP A 22 -3.02 -0.10 10.95
C TRP A 22 -4.22 -0.39 11.84
N PHE A 23 -4.07 -0.25 13.14
CA PHE A 23 -5.14 -0.58 14.10
C PHE A 23 -6.34 0.36 13.95
N VAL A 24 -6.08 1.64 13.67
CA VAL A 24 -7.15 2.63 13.46
C VAL A 24 -7.89 2.35 12.16
N THR A 25 -7.16 2.06 11.08
CA THR A 25 -7.73 1.84 9.75
C THR A 25 -8.65 0.61 9.72
N TYR A 26 -8.26 -0.48 10.37
CA TYR A 26 -8.97 -1.76 10.25
C TYR A 26 -9.89 -2.09 11.43
N ARG A 27 -9.98 -1.23 12.42
CA ARG A 27 -10.76 -1.47 13.64
C ARG A 27 -12.21 -1.91 13.37
N ASP A 28 -12.86 -1.31 12.37
CA ASP A 28 -14.24 -1.59 12.03
C ASP A 28 -14.37 -2.43 10.74
N VAL A 29 -13.28 -2.98 10.24
CA VAL A 29 -13.24 -3.71 8.96
C VAL A 29 -13.07 -5.21 9.18
N ILE A 30 -12.17 -5.60 10.09
CA ILE A 30 -11.87 -6.99 10.44
C ILE A 30 -11.78 -7.11 11.97
N THR A 31 -11.72 -8.35 12.47
CA THR A 31 -11.66 -8.60 13.91
C THR A 31 -10.33 -8.13 14.51
N GLN A 32 -10.32 -7.80 15.80
CA GLN A 32 -9.11 -7.42 16.52
C GLN A 32 -8.03 -8.51 16.44
N GLU A 33 -8.43 -9.78 16.56
CA GLU A 33 -7.53 -10.93 16.42
C GLU A 33 -6.86 -10.97 15.05
N GLN A 34 -7.62 -10.75 13.98
CA GLN A 34 -7.09 -10.70 12.63
C GLN A 34 -6.15 -9.50 12.42
N ILE A 35 -6.51 -8.33 12.97
CA ILE A 35 -5.68 -7.12 12.92
C ILE A 35 -4.30 -7.40 13.52
N GLU A 36 -4.26 -7.96 14.73
CA GLU A 36 -3.01 -8.24 15.45
C GLU A 36 -2.17 -9.28 14.72
N TYR A 37 -2.80 -10.35 14.25
CA TYR A 37 -2.11 -11.40 13.51
C TYR A 37 -1.46 -10.84 12.23
N MET A 38 -2.22 -10.12 11.41
CA MET A 38 -1.73 -9.57 10.16
C MET A 38 -0.62 -8.54 10.37
N PHE A 39 -0.76 -7.70 11.40
CA PHE A 39 0.29 -6.73 11.73
C PHE A 39 1.60 -7.44 12.06
N GLY A 40 1.55 -8.47 12.89
CA GLY A 40 2.72 -9.27 13.25
C GLY A 40 3.39 -9.96 12.06
N GLU A 41 2.61 -10.35 11.06
CA GLU A 41 3.14 -10.99 9.86
C GLU A 41 3.74 -9.99 8.85
N MET A 42 3.20 -8.78 8.77
CA MET A 42 3.53 -7.85 7.69
C MET A 42 4.43 -6.68 8.11
N TYR A 43 4.41 -6.29 9.37
CA TYR A 43 4.99 -5.02 9.81
C TYR A 43 6.07 -5.13 10.88
N THR A 44 6.61 -6.31 11.11
CA THR A 44 7.84 -6.42 11.92
C THR A 44 9.02 -5.91 11.09
N PRO A 45 10.09 -5.41 11.73
CA PRO A 45 11.31 -5.02 11.00
C PRO A 45 11.83 -6.12 10.08
N GLU A 46 11.82 -7.36 10.53
CA GLU A 46 12.25 -8.51 9.73
C GLU A 46 11.37 -8.72 8.50
N SER A 47 10.05 -8.57 8.67
CA SER A 47 9.10 -8.72 7.56
C SER A 47 9.28 -7.61 6.51
N ILE A 48 9.45 -6.36 6.94
CA ILE A 48 9.72 -5.25 6.02
C ILE A 48 11.05 -5.46 5.29
N PHE A 49 12.09 -5.87 6.00
CA PHE A 49 13.37 -6.21 5.38
C PHE A 49 13.21 -7.28 4.30
N LYS A 50 12.49 -8.35 4.59
CA LYS A 50 12.22 -9.43 3.63
C LYS A 50 11.44 -8.92 2.41
N GLN A 51 10.48 -8.03 2.61
CA GLN A 51 9.73 -7.43 1.51
C GLN A 51 10.65 -6.63 0.59
N MET A 52 11.59 -5.88 1.14
CA MET A 52 12.57 -5.11 0.37
C MET A 52 13.61 -6.00 -0.32
N ASP A 53 14.22 -6.92 0.43
CA ASP A 53 15.38 -7.69 -0.01
C ASP A 53 15.00 -8.91 -0.85
N PHE A 54 14.04 -9.71 -0.39
CA PHE A 54 13.65 -10.95 -1.05
C PHE A 54 12.56 -10.72 -2.11
N TYR A 55 11.48 -10.05 -1.75
CA TYR A 55 10.36 -9.81 -2.67
C TYR A 55 10.57 -8.61 -3.59
N LYS A 56 11.63 -7.84 -3.37
CA LYS A 56 11.98 -6.67 -4.20
C LYS A 56 10.90 -5.60 -4.24
N HIS A 57 10.11 -5.48 -3.16
CA HIS A 57 9.16 -4.38 -3.04
C HIS A 57 9.91 -3.07 -2.86
N GLN A 58 9.47 -2.04 -3.59
CA GLN A 58 9.97 -0.69 -3.45
C GLN A 58 9.11 0.05 -2.44
N PHE A 59 9.74 0.79 -1.53
CA PHE A 59 9.04 1.60 -0.56
C PHE A 59 9.34 3.08 -0.81
N LEU A 60 8.30 3.91 -0.75
CA LEU A 60 8.39 5.37 -0.82
C LEU A 60 7.91 5.95 0.50
N ILE A 61 8.61 6.95 1.02
CA ILE A 61 8.22 7.63 2.25
C ILE A 61 7.94 9.11 1.93
N LEU A 62 6.79 9.59 2.40
CA LEU A 62 6.38 10.99 2.29
C LEU A 62 6.79 11.73 3.56
N TYR A 63 7.48 12.85 3.38
CA TYR A 63 7.96 13.73 4.46
C TYR A 63 7.28 15.08 4.39
N ILE A 64 6.86 15.58 5.55
CA ILE A 64 6.39 16.96 5.75
C ILE A 64 7.30 17.56 6.82
N GLU A 65 7.95 18.68 6.49
CA GLU A 65 8.90 19.34 7.42
C GLU A 65 9.92 18.36 8.02
N ASP A 66 10.47 17.50 7.15
CA ASP A 66 11.45 16.45 7.49
C ASP A 66 10.95 15.37 8.45
N VAL A 67 9.64 15.30 8.67
CA VAL A 67 9.00 14.24 9.49
C VAL A 67 8.33 13.24 8.54
N PRO A 68 8.59 11.92 8.67
CA PRO A 68 7.91 10.91 7.87
C PRO A 68 6.46 10.77 8.31
N VAL A 69 5.52 10.95 7.37
CA VAL A 69 4.08 10.98 7.67
C VAL A 69 3.27 9.96 6.90
N GLY A 70 3.87 9.30 5.94
CA GLY A 70 3.19 8.27 5.15
C GLY A 70 4.18 7.44 4.34
N PHE A 71 3.72 6.29 3.87
CA PHE A 71 4.52 5.46 2.99
C PHE A 71 3.64 4.65 2.03
N ALA A 72 4.25 4.23 0.93
CA ALA A 72 3.67 3.30 -0.01
C ALA A 72 4.67 2.22 -0.35
N SER A 73 4.19 1.05 -0.73
CA SER A 73 5.05 0.02 -1.30
C SER A 73 4.41 -0.60 -2.54
N TYR A 74 5.27 -0.99 -3.50
CA TYR A 74 4.84 -1.57 -4.75
C TYR A 74 5.89 -2.55 -5.27
N GLY A 75 5.45 -3.45 -6.15
CA GLY A 75 6.34 -4.41 -6.78
C GLY A 75 5.73 -4.96 -8.06
N ALA A 76 6.58 -5.53 -8.91
CA ALA A 76 6.14 -6.15 -10.15
C ALA A 76 5.37 -7.44 -9.87
N LEU A 77 4.31 -7.69 -10.66
CA LEU A 77 3.63 -8.98 -10.69
C LEU A 77 4.26 -9.83 -11.80
N GLU A 78 4.33 -11.14 -11.56
CA GLU A 78 4.73 -12.07 -12.63
C GLU A 78 3.64 -12.14 -13.71
N GLU A 79 2.38 -12.16 -13.27
CA GLU A 79 1.22 -12.16 -14.14
C GLU A 79 0.11 -11.27 -13.54
N PRO A 80 -0.59 -10.47 -14.35
CA PRO A 80 -0.32 -10.22 -15.79
C PRO A 80 1.01 -9.48 -15.99
N LYS A 81 1.64 -9.73 -17.12
CA LYS A 81 2.90 -9.04 -17.47
C LYS A 81 2.68 -7.53 -17.59
N ASN A 82 3.75 -6.78 -17.38
CA ASN A 82 3.73 -5.32 -17.43
C ASN A 82 2.76 -4.70 -16.42
N THR A 83 2.52 -5.40 -15.32
CA THR A 83 1.62 -5.00 -14.25
C THR A 83 2.40 -4.94 -12.95
N TYR A 84 2.21 -3.85 -12.20
CA TYR A 84 2.73 -3.68 -10.86
C TYR A 84 1.57 -3.71 -9.87
N LYS A 85 1.88 -4.03 -8.62
CA LYS A 85 0.89 -4.01 -7.54
C LYS A 85 1.32 -3.00 -6.49
N LEU A 86 0.39 -2.14 -6.12
CA LEU A 86 0.49 -1.32 -4.90
C LEU A 86 0.15 -2.23 -3.73
N HIS A 87 1.13 -2.50 -2.87
CA HIS A 87 0.94 -3.37 -1.70
C HIS A 87 0.46 -2.61 -0.48
N LYS A 88 0.94 -1.38 -0.30
CA LYS A 88 0.67 -0.57 0.90
C LYS A 88 0.56 0.91 0.54
N LEU A 89 -0.39 1.60 1.17
CA LEU A 89 -0.54 3.05 1.09
C LEU A 89 -1.12 3.53 2.40
N TYR A 90 -0.29 4.16 3.23
CA TYR A 90 -0.68 4.60 4.57
C TYR A 90 -0.20 5.99 4.87
N LEU A 91 -1.05 6.75 5.57
CA LEU A 91 -0.76 8.08 6.09
C LEU A 91 -1.10 8.10 7.57
N LEU A 92 -0.29 8.80 8.37
CA LEU A 92 -0.63 9.06 9.76
C LEU A 92 -2.03 9.68 9.84
N PRO A 93 -2.85 9.31 10.84
CA PRO A 93 -4.21 9.84 10.98
C PRO A 93 -4.29 11.37 10.96
N SER A 94 -3.31 12.05 11.57
CA SER A 94 -3.21 13.50 11.59
C SER A 94 -2.98 14.14 10.22
N HIS A 95 -2.58 13.35 9.24
CA HIS A 95 -2.24 13.82 7.87
C HIS A 95 -3.20 13.30 6.81
N GLN A 96 -4.27 12.63 7.20
CA GLN A 96 -5.31 12.17 6.30
C GLN A 96 -6.26 13.32 5.90
N ASN A 97 -7.00 13.12 4.79
CA ASN A 97 -7.97 14.09 4.26
C ASN A 97 -7.37 15.45 3.85
N LYS A 98 -6.11 15.46 3.46
CA LYS A 98 -5.37 16.65 3.00
C LYS A 98 -4.83 16.50 1.58
N GLY A 99 -5.26 15.48 0.86
CA GLY A 99 -4.79 15.20 -0.50
C GLY A 99 -3.43 14.50 -0.58
N LEU A 100 -2.80 14.14 0.54
CA LEU A 100 -1.46 13.54 0.57
C LEU A 100 -1.45 12.10 0.05
N GLY A 101 -2.52 11.34 0.28
CA GLY A 101 -2.66 9.99 -0.26
C GLY A 101 -2.66 9.99 -1.79
N ARG A 102 -3.36 10.96 -2.38
CA ARG A 102 -3.37 11.15 -3.82
C ARG A 102 -1.97 11.46 -4.36
N ILE A 103 -1.25 12.35 -3.70
CA ILE A 103 0.12 12.71 -4.10
C ILE A 103 1.02 11.48 -4.05
N LEU A 104 0.91 10.68 -2.99
CA LEU A 104 1.75 9.50 -2.80
C LEU A 104 1.46 8.41 -3.84
N ILE A 105 0.19 8.11 -4.09
CA ILE A 105 -0.16 7.09 -5.09
C ILE A 105 0.20 7.55 -6.51
N GLN A 106 0.05 8.84 -6.82
CA GLN A 106 0.45 9.39 -8.11
C GLN A 106 1.96 9.27 -8.32
N LYS A 107 2.75 9.38 -7.25
CA LYS A 107 4.19 9.13 -7.34
C LYS A 107 4.46 7.66 -7.67
N VAL A 108 3.75 6.72 -7.06
CA VAL A 108 3.86 5.30 -7.40
C VAL A 108 3.48 5.07 -8.87
N GLU A 109 2.36 5.63 -9.32
CA GLU A 109 1.92 5.51 -10.72
C GLU A 109 2.99 6.00 -11.68
N HIS A 110 3.63 7.12 -11.38
CA HIS A 110 4.72 7.66 -12.20
C HIS A 110 5.94 6.73 -12.20
N GLU A 111 6.36 6.25 -11.02
CA GLU A 111 7.52 5.36 -10.91
C GLU A 111 7.33 4.07 -11.72
N VAL A 112 6.16 3.44 -11.62
CA VAL A 112 5.91 2.19 -12.36
C VAL A 112 5.74 2.45 -13.86
N ALA A 113 5.15 3.58 -14.24
CA ALA A 113 5.06 3.97 -15.65
C ALA A 113 6.44 4.16 -16.28
N MET A 114 7.39 4.74 -15.54
CA MET A 114 8.78 4.86 -15.96
C MET A 114 9.48 3.52 -16.13
N LEU A 115 8.96 2.46 -15.49
CA LEU A 115 9.43 1.09 -15.64
C LEU A 115 8.63 0.32 -16.70
N SER A 116 7.90 1.04 -17.54
CA SER A 116 7.10 0.49 -18.65
C SER A 116 5.88 -0.33 -18.20
N ALA A 117 5.39 -0.08 -17.00
CA ALA A 117 4.12 -0.70 -16.57
C ALA A 117 2.96 -0.18 -17.40
N GLN A 118 2.02 -1.07 -17.71
CA GLN A 118 0.75 -0.72 -18.34
C GLN A 118 -0.34 -0.52 -17.30
N TYR A 119 -0.30 -1.29 -16.21
CA TYR A 119 -1.33 -1.28 -15.19
C TYR A 119 -0.73 -1.27 -13.79
N LEU A 120 -1.42 -0.60 -12.88
CA LEU A 120 -1.18 -0.71 -11.44
C LEU A 120 -2.42 -1.34 -10.81
N HIS A 121 -2.21 -2.48 -10.16
CA HIS A 121 -3.25 -3.20 -9.41
C HIS A 121 -3.13 -2.90 -7.92
N LEU A 122 -4.22 -3.08 -7.20
CA LEU A 122 -4.22 -3.10 -5.74
C LEU A 122 -5.35 -4.01 -5.24
N ASN A 123 -5.18 -4.48 -4.01
CA ASN A 123 -6.26 -5.15 -3.29
C ASN A 123 -6.80 -4.21 -2.22
N VAL A 124 -8.11 -4.18 -2.04
CA VAL A 124 -8.76 -3.42 -0.99
C VAL A 124 -9.88 -4.24 -0.38
N ASN A 125 -9.95 -4.30 0.97
CA ASN A 125 -11.05 -5.00 1.63
C ASN A 125 -12.38 -4.35 1.22
N ARG A 126 -13.39 -5.19 0.94
CA ARG A 126 -14.69 -4.72 0.46
C ARG A 126 -15.40 -3.76 1.41
N LYS A 127 -15.05 -3.79 2.70
CA LYS A 127 -15.61 -2.91 3.74
C LYS A 127 -14.72 -1.69 4.04
N ASN A 128 -13.56 -1.60 3.40
CA ASN A 128 -12.64 -0.50 3.65
C ASN A 128 -13.14 0.78 2.97
N PRO A 129 -13.32 1.88 3.71
CA PRO A 129 -13.73 3.16 3.11
C PRO A 129 -12.78 3.69 2.03
N ALA A 130 -11.53 3.23 2.01
CA ALA A 130 -10.56 3.60 0.97
C ALA A 130 -11.00 3.18 -0.44
N LEU A 131 -11.96 2.26 -0.57
CA LEU A 131 -12.52 1.86 -1.87
C LEU A 131 -12.99 3.08 -2.68
N GLU A 132 -13.70 4.00 -2.05
CA GLU A 132 -14.20 5.21 -2.73
C GLU A 132 -13.04 6.15 -3.12
N PHE A 133 -12.01 6.24 -2.31
CA PHE A 133 -10.79 6.99 -2.63
C PHE A 133 -10.14 6.47 -3.92
N TYR A 134 -9.99 5.16 -4.05
CA TYR A 134 -9.39 4.56 -5.25
C TYR A 134 -10.29 4.73 -6.48
N LYS A 135 -11.60 4.58 -6.33
CA LYS A 135 -12.53 4.82 -7.44
C LYS A 135 -12.43 6.25 -7.99
N LYS A 136 -12.32 7.23 -7.11
CA LYS A 136 -12.18 8.64 -7.50
C LYS A 136 -10.87 8.91 -8.24
N LEU A 137 -9.85 8.09 -8.03
CA LEU A 137 -8.57 8.21 -8.73
C LEU A 137 -8.53 7.44 -10.05
N GLY A 138 -9.63 6.79 -10.44
CA GLY A 138 -9.75 6.09 -11.70
C GLY A 138 -9.47 4.60 -11.63
N TYR A 139 -9.34 4.02 -10.43
CA TYR A 139 -9.24 2.57 -10.27
C TYR A 139 -10.59 1.91 -10.44
N GLU A 140 -10.63 0.80 -11.14
CA GLU A 140 -11.83 0.02 -11.40
C GLU A 140 -11.70 -1.35 -10.76
N ILE A 141 -12.82 -1.89 -10.25
CA ILE A 141 -12.86 -3.26 -9.73
C ILE A 141 -12.81 -4.21 -10.90
N ILE A 142 -11.81 -5.10 -10.93
CA ILE A 142 -11.65 -6.11 -11.97
C ILE A 142 -11.92 -7.53 -11.47
N GLU A 143 -11.91 -7.74 -10.15
CA GLU A 143 -12.12 -9.06 -9.57
C GLU A 143 -12.59 -8.93 -8.13
N THR A 144 -13.41 -9.90 -7.69
CA THR A 144 -13.80 -10.10 -6.30
C THR A 144 -13.14 -11.38 -5.81
N VAL A 145 -12.34 -11.30 -4.74
CA VAL A 145 -11.55 -12.44 -4.26
C VAL A 145 -11.76 -12.68 -2.78
N ASP A 146 -11.69 -13.95 -2.39
CA ASP A 146 -11.63 -14.38 -1.00
C ASP A 146 -10.32 -15.18 -0.85
N ILE A 147 -9.34 -14.57 -0.21
CA ILE A 147 -7.98 -15.11 -0.10
C ILE A 147 -7.78 -15.66 1.31
N PRO A 148 -7.43 -16.94 1.49
CA PRO A 148 -7.10 -17.46 2.81
C PRO A 148 -5.79 -16.86 3.30
N PHE A 149 -5.78 -16.42 4.56
CA PHE A 149 -4.61 -15.88 5.23
C PHE A 149 -4.55 -16.50 6.63
N ALA A 150 -3.77 -17.58 6.80
CA ALA A 150 -3.80 -18.47 7.96
C ALA A 150 -5.23 -18.95 8.21
N GLU A 151 -5.80 -18.71 9.40
CA GLU A 151 -7.18 -19.06 9.73
C GLU A 151 -8.20 -17.99 9.36
N PHE A 152 -7.73 -16.88 8.76
CA PHE A 152 -8.56 -15.74 8.39
C PHE A 152 -8.80 -15.68 6.88
N TRP A 153 -9.69 -14.78 6.46
CA TRP A 153 -9.97 -14.51 5.07
C TRP A 153 -9.71 -13.04 4.74
N LEU A 154 -9.11 -12.80 3.59
CA LEU A 154 -9.03 -11.48 2.98
C LEU A 154 -10.16 -11.37 1.96
N ASN A 155 -11.22 -10.66 2.32
CA ASN A 155 -12.40 -10.46 1.46
C ASN A 155 -12.21 -9.16 0.67
N ASP A 156 -11.50 -9.26 -0.44
CA ASP A 156 -11.01 -8.11 -1.18
C ASP A 156 -11.68 -7.92 -2.55
N TYR A 157 -11.62 -6.69 -3.03
CA TYR A 157 -11.65 -6.40 -4.46
C TYR A 157 -10.23 -6.25 -4.97
N VAL A 158 -9.97 -6.72 -6.19
CA VAL A 158 -8.79 -6.35 -6.94
C VAL A 158 -9.19 -5.19 -7.84
N MET A 159 -8.45 -4.09 -7.78
CA MET A 159 -8.68 -2.92 -8.59
C MET A 159 -7.51 -2.67 -9.52
N SER A 160 -7.77 -2.01 -10.64
CA SER A 160 -6.76 -1.74 -11.67
C SER A 160 -6.93 -0.35 -12.27
N LYS A 161 -5.81 0.26 -12.62
CA LYS A 161 -5.75 1.51 -13.36
C LYS A 161 -4.67 1.43 -14.43
N SER A 162 -4.95 1.96 -15.62
CA SER A 162 -3.94 2.12 -16.67
C SER A 162 -2.99 3.26 -16.30
N VAL A 163 -1.69 3.00 -16.34
CA VAL A 163 -0.66 3.95 -15.91
C VAL A 163 0.39 4.21 -16.98
N ASN A 164 0.24 3.65 -18.17
CA ASN A 164 1.24 3.84 -19.23
C ASN A 164 1.34 5.32 -19.64
N LEU A 165 2.52 5.69 -20.17
CA LEU A 165 2.82 7.07 -20.58
C LEU A 165 2.40 7.42 -22.01
N SER A 166 1.83 6.47 -22.72
CA SER A 166 1.39 6.69 -24.11
C SER A 166 -0.05 7.18 -24.20
#